data_d8c4aeb33535ceb1e72417aabfa73907
#
_entry.id   d8c4aeb33535ceb1e72417aabfa73907
#
_cell.length_a   1.000
_cell.length_b   1.000
_cell.length_c   1.000
_cell.angle_alpha   90.00
_cell.angle_beta   90.00
_cell.angle_gamma   90.00
#
_symmetry.space_group_name_H-M   'P 1'
#
loop_
_entity.id
_entity.type
_entity.pdbx_description
1 polymer ?
#
loop_
_entity_poly.entity_id
_entity_poly.type
_entity_poly.pdbx_seq_one_letter_code
_entity_poly.pdbx_strand_id
1 'polypeptide(L)'
;MFYYRPLPRLGKYRGLGRRNLCYLDKISEKDGVGGSQLLLMRMIVGHGIDIEELVSIESAVTRHEGFAKRVLTAKEMERFNSLKGRRQIEYLAGRWSAKEAFSKALGTGIGKLGFQDLEVLNNERGAPYFSQSPFSGKIWLSISHTNQFVTASVILEENHES
;
A
#
# COMPACT_ATOMS: atom_id res chain seq x y z
N MET A 1 11.39 9.15 16.48
CA MET A 1 11.77 7.74 16.73
C MET A 1 10.49 7.00 17.11
N PHE A 2 9.81 6.42 16.12
CA PHE A 2 8.54 5.72 16.37
C PHE A 2 8.82 4.25 16.66
N TYR A 3 8.47 3.81 17.86
CA TYR A 3 8.55 2.41 18.27
C TYR A 3 7.43 1.62 17.57
N TYR A 4 7.80 0.83 16.57
CA TYR A 4 6.94 -0.18 15.98
C TYR A 4 6.91 -1.40 16.91
N ARG A 5 5.73 -1.73 17.45
CA ARG A 5 5.50 -2.99 18.14
C ARG A 5 5.06 -4.02 17.10
N PRO A 6 5.81 -5.09 16.85
CA PRO A 6 5.36 -6.12 15.91
C PRO A 6 4.08 -6.75 16.43
N LEU A 7 3.12 -6.91 15.52
CA LEU A 7 1.87 -7.63 15.81
C LEU A 7 2.22 -9.06 16.29
N PRO A 8 1.60 -9.56 17.35
CA PRO A 8 1.82 -10.93 17.80
C PRO A 8 1.32 -11.91 16.73
N ARG A 9 2.11 -12.96 16.47
CA ARG A 9 1.74 -14.06 15.59
C ARG A 9 0.33 -14.55 15.94
N LEU A 10 -0.49 -14.74 14.91
CA LEU A 10 -1.94 -15.08 14.93
C LEU A 10 -2.36 -16.34 15.74
N GLY A 11 -1.57 -16.80 16.71
CA GLY A 11 -1.86 -17.99 17.52
C GLY A 11 -2.63 -17.77 18.81
N LYS A 12 -3.03 -16.55 19.20
CA LYS A 12 -3.57 -16.29 20.54
C LYS A 12 -4.87 -15.48 20.64
N TYR A 13 -5.62 -15.32 19.58
CA TYR A 13 -6.97 -14.70 19.67
C TYR A 13 -8.10 -15.75 19.90
N ARG A 14 -7.90 -16.66 20.84
CA ARG A 14 -9.01 -17.36 21.49
C ARG A 14 -9.50 -16.50 22.65
N GLY A 15 -10.41 -15.58 22.41
CA GLY A 15 -11.00 -14.85 23.54
C GLY A 15 -11.55 -13.46 23.27
N LEU A 16 -11.82 -13.06 22.05
CA LEU A 16 -12.66 -11.88 21.81
C LEU A 16 -14.11 -12.30 21.90
N GLY A 17 -14.73 -11.90 23.01
CA GLY A 17 -16.03 -12.32 23.42
C GLY A 17 -17.14 -12.04 22.40
N ARG A 18 -18.14 -12.91 22.44
CA ARG A 18 -19.39 -13.00 21.65
C ARG A 18 -20.26 -11.72 21.53
N ARG A 19 -19.75 -10.53 21.87
CA ARG A 19 -20.56 -9.30 21.89
C ARG A 19 -20.65 -8.58 20.54
N ASN A 20 -19.78 -8.84 19.60
CA ASN A 20 -19.82 -8.20 18.26
C ASN A 20 -20.47 -9.07 17.19
N LEU A 21 -20.70 -10.36 17.45
CA LEU A 21 -21.40 -11.26 16.53
C LEU A 21 -22.91 -10.98 16.47
N CYS A 22 -23.49 -10.43 17.52
CA CYS A 22 -24.94 -10.25 17.66
C CYS A 22 -25.55 -9.18 16.73
N TYR A 23 -24.74 -8.34 16.09
CA TYR A 23 -25.25 -7.33 15.16
C TYR A 23 -25.38 -7.88 13.73
N LEU A 24 -24.56 -8.84 13.36
CA LEU A 24 -24.57 -9.46 12.03
C LEU A 24 -25.65 -10.56 11.91
N ASP A 25 -25.93 -11.28 13.00
CA ASP A 25 -27.00 -12.29 13.04
C ASP A 25 -28.41 -11.67 12.81
N LYS A 26 -28.60 -10.41 13.20
CA LYS A 26 -29.89 -9.71 13.03
C LYS A 26 -30.17 -9.24 11.61
N ILE A 27 -29.16 -9.17 10.73
CA ILE A 27 -29.32 -8.81 9.32
C ILE A 27 -29.70 -10.03 8.50
N SER A 28 -29.22 -11.23 8.87
CA SER A 28 -29.47 -12.48 8.17
C SER A 28 -30.91 -13.00 8.27
N GLU A 29 -31.60 -12.67 9.36
CA GLU A 29 -32.98 -13.17 9.59
C GLU A 29 -34.06 -12.41 8.81
N LYS A 30 -33.77 -11.23 8.25
CA LYS A 30 -34.77 -10.40 7.58
C LYS A 30 -34.95 -10.68 6.10
N ASP A 31 -34.00 -11.28 5.41
CA ASP A 31 -33.99 -11.36 3.94
C ASP A 31 -34.28 -12.73 3.33
N GLY A 32 -34.69 -13.74 4.12
CA GLY A 32 -35.29 -14.99 3.63
C GLY A 32 -34.51 -15.74 2.55
N VAL A 33 -33.19 -15.51 2.40
CA VAL A 33 -32.36 -16.18 1.39
C VAL A 33 -31.70 -17.40 2.03
N GLY A 34 -32.35 -18.53 1.88
CA GLY A 34 -31.79 -19.86 2.23
C GLY A 34 -30.63 -20.20 1.28
N GLY A 35 -29.41 -19.98 1.71
CA GLY A 35 -28.17 -20.42 1.10
C GLY A 35 -27.06 -20.02 2.03
N SER A 36 -26.24 -20.97 2.48
CA SER A 36 -24.98 -20.70 3.20
C SER A 36 -24.06 -19.84 2.34
N GLN A 37 -24.34 -18.55 2.26
CA GLN A 37 -23.40 -17.60 1.69
C GLN A 37 -22.34 -17.39 2.78
N LEU A 38 -21.19 -18.06 2.60
CA LEU A 38 -19.99 -17.81 3.37
C LEU A 38 -19.73 -16.29 3.33
N LEU A 39 -19.97 -15.61 4.44
CA LEU A 39 -19.76 -14.16 4.53
C LEU A 39 -18.24 -13.93 4.52
N LEU A 40 -17.69 -13.64 3.36
CA LEU A 40 -16.30 -13.25 3.21
C LEU A 40 -16.10 -11.92 3.94
N MET A 41 -15.66 -12.00 5.18
CA MET A 41 -15.29 -10.81 5.94
C MET A 41 -13.93 -10.31 5.45
N ARG A 42 -13.91 -9.08 4.98
CA ARG A 42 -12.66 -8.38 4.63
C ARG A 42 -12.14 -7.65 5.85
N MET A 43 -10.87 -7.87 6.17
CA MET A 43 -10.22 -7.22 7.30
C MET A 43 -9.04 -6.37 6.84
N ILE A 44 -8.95 -5.15 7.37
CA ILE A 44 -7.75 -4.33 7.23
C ILE A 44 -6.68 -4.93 8.13
N VAL A 45 -5.58 -5.39 7.52
CA VAL A 45 -4.45 -6.02 8.22
C VAL A 45 -3.23 -5.13 8.27
N GLY A 46 -3.21 -4.03 7.54
CA GLY A 46 -2.12 -3.07 7.56
C GLY A 46 -2.50 -1.71 7.00
N HIS A 47 -1.88 -0.66 7.56
CA HIS A 47 -1.97 0.70 7.05
C HIS A 47 -0.59 1.35 7.16
N GLY A 48 -0.17 2.02 6.11
CA GLY A 48 1.06 2.77 6.05
C GLY A 48 0.88 4.09 5.31
N ILE A 49 1.61 5.09 5.78
CA ILE A 49 1.66 6.40 5.15
C ILE A 49 3.11 6.85 5.05
N ASP A 50 3.42 7.53 3.97
CA ASP A 50 4.71 8.15 3.73
C ASP A 50 4.55 9.55 3.18
N ILE A 51 5.53 10.42 3.47
CA ILE A 51 5.61 11.78 2.97
C ILE A 51 7.06 12.12 2.65
N GLU A 52 7.29 12.71 1.47
CA GLU A 52 8.60 13.09 0.97
C GLU A 52 8.62 14.52 0.44
N GLU A 53 9.74 15.19 0.61
CA GLU A 53 10.00 16.48 -0.03
C GLU A 53 10.50 16.25 -1.47
N LEU A 54 9.89 16.93 -2.43
CA LEU A 54 10.31 16.82 -3.84
C LEU A 54 11.77 17.26 -4.05
N VAL A 55 12.24 18.25 -3.29
CA VAL A 55 13.64 18.71 -3.34
C VAL A 55 14.63 17.63 -2.87
N SER A 56 14.24 16.78 -1.93
CA SER A 56 15.05 15.66 -1.46
C SER A 56 15.23 14.61 -2.54
N ILE A 57 14.14 14.25 -3.23
CA ILE A 57 14.18 13.31 -4.35
C ILE A 57 14.98 13.87 -5.53
N GLU A 58 14.79 15.14 -5.88
CA GLU A 58 15.57 15.81 -6.92
C GLU A 58 17.07 15.81 -6.60
N SER A 59 17.43 16.12 -5.36
CA SER A 59 18.81 16.06 -4.88
C SER A 59 19.39 14.64 -4.95
N ALA A 60 18.59 13.62 -4.61
CA ALA A 60 19.03 12.22 -4.67
C ALA A 60 19.28 11.77 -6.12
N VAL A 61 18.43 12.16 -7.06
CA VAL A 61 18.61 11.91 -8.50
C VAL A 61 19.89 12.56 -9.03
N THR A 62 20.15 13.80 -8.61
CA THR A 62 21.31 14.56 -9.06
C THR A 62 22.63 14.02 -8.47
N ARG A 63 22.63 13.63 -7.20
CA ARG A 63 23.85 13.21 -6.48
C ARG A 63 24.21 11.74 -6.71
N HIS A 64 23.22 10.90 -6.99
CA HIS A 64 23.42 9.45 -7.08
C HIS A 64 22.99 8.94 -8.43
N GLU A 65 23.97 8.74 -9.31
CA GLU A 65 23.74 8.05 -10.57
C GLU A 65 23.09 6.69 -10.33
N GLY A 66 22.01 6.41 -11.07
CA GLY A 66 21.25 5.17 -10.90
C GLY A 66 20.24 5.17 -9.75
N PHE A 67 20.02 6.29 -9.01
CA PHE A 67 19.01 6.35 -7.95
C PHE A 67 17.63 5.91 -8.46
N ALA A 68 17.15 6.51 -9.57
CA ALA A 68 15.87 6.14 -10.17
C ALA A 68 15.82 4.65 -10.57
N LYS A 69 16.90 4.09 -11.10
CA LYS A 69 16.98 2.67 -11.48
C LYS A 69 16.87 1.72 -10.28
N ARG A 70 17.29 2.14 -9.09
CA ARG A 70 17.15 1.32 -7.86
C ARG A 70 15.73 1.32 -7.34
N VAL A 71 15.01 2.41 -7.56
CA VAL A 71 13.64 2.60 -7.08
C VAL A 71 12.59 2.05 -8.04
N LEU A 72 12.76 2.32 -9.34
CA LEU A 72 11.77 2.05 -10.38
C LEU A 72 12.01 0.71 -11.06
N THR A 73 10.94 -0.06 -11.25
CA THR A 73 10.94 -1.24 -12.12
C THR A 73 11.11 -0.83 -13.59
N ALA A 74 11.31 -1.78 -14.48
CA ALA A 74 11.47 -1.50 -15.92
C ALA A 74 10.29 -0.70 -16.49
N LYS A 75 9.04 -1.10 -16.18
CA LYS A 75 7.85 -0.38 -16.68
C LYS A 75 7.67 1.00 -16.07
N GLU A 76 7.97 1.14 -14.77
CA GLU A 76 7.97 2.45 -14.12
C GLU A 76 9.04 3.36 -14.75
N MET A 77 10.22 2.81 -15.10
CA MET A 77 11.30 3.55 -15.74
C MET A 77 10.94 4.01 -17.15
N GLU A 78 10.21 3.21 -17.94
CA GLU A 78 9.69 3.64 -19.25
C GLU A 78 8.82 4.89 -19.09
N ARG A 79 7.91 4.88 -18.12
CA ARG A 79 7.07 6.05 -17.87
C ARG A 79 7.88 7.24 -17.37
N PHE A 80 8.81 7.03 -16.44
CA PHE A 80 9.71 8.06 -15.92
C PHE A 80 10.49 8.74 -17.05
N ASN A 81 11.04 7.97 -17.98
CA ASN A 81 11.82 8.50 -19.12
C ASN A 81 10.94 9.28 -20.12
N SER A 82 9.65 9.01 -20.19
CA SER A 82 8.71 9.76 -21.03
C SER A 82 8.33 11.13 -20.46
N LEU A 83 8.63 11.37 -19.19
CA LEU A 83 8.36 12.61 -18.48
C LEU A 83 9.59 13.52 -18.46
N LYS A 84 9.38 14.82 -18.24
CA LYS A 84 10.48 15.81 -18.18
C LYS A 84 10.27 16.78 -17.02
N GLY A 85 11.40 17.28 -16.51
CA GLY A 85 11.42 18.32 -15.50
C GLY A 85 10.67 17.92 -14.23
N ARG A 86 9.89 18.83 -13.70
CA ARG A 86 9.15 18.65 -12.45
C ARG A 86 8.27 17.39 -12.43
N ARG A 87 7.56 17.10 -13.53
CA ARG A 87 6.69 15.92 -13.60
C ARG A 87 7.44 14.60 -13.45
N GLN A 88 8.69 14.57 -13.89
CA GLN A 88 9.56 13.40 -13.74
C GLN A 88 9.92 13.19 -12.27
N ILE A 89 10.24 14.27 -11.53
CA ILE A 89 10.55 14.22 -10.09
C ILE A 89 9.29 13.84 -9.28
N GLU A 90 8.14 14.46 -9.57
CA GLU A 90 6.86 14.12 -8.93
C GLU A 90 6.49 12.65 -9.12
N TYR A 91 6.71 12.11 -10.32
CA TYR A 91 6.46 10.71 -10.61
C TYR A 91 7.36 9.79 -9.77
N LEU A 92 8.67 10.04 -9.76
CA LEU A 92 9.63 9.25 -8.98
C LEU A 92 9.32 9.32 -7.48
N ALA A 93 9.06 10.52 -6.96
CA ALA A 93 8.69 10.74 -5.58
C ALA A 93 7.42 9.98 -5.18
N GLY A 94 6.40 10.00 -6.07
CA GLY A 94 5.16 9.23 -5.84
C GLY A 94 5.38 7.72 -5.79
N ARG A 95 6.30 7.17 -6.62
CA ARG A 95 6.66 5.74 -6.58
C ARG A 95 7.45 5.40 -5.34
N TRP A 96 8.40 6.24 -4.98
CA TRP A 96 9.15 6.11 -3.73
C TRP A 96 8.21 6.06 -2.53
N SER A 97 7.39 7.11 -2.33
CA SER A 97 6.47 7.19 -1.20
C SER A 97 5.47 6.04 -1.17
N ALA A 98 4.95 5.59 -2.33
CA ALA A 98 4.03 4.45 -2.38
C ALA A 98 4.68 3.14 -1.89
N LYS A 99 5.93 2.89 -2.28
CA LYS A 99 6.69 1.70 -1.88
C LYS A 99 7.08 1.75 -0.41
N GLU A 100 7.47 2.93 0.10
CA GLU A 100 7.69 3.15 1.54
C GLU A 100 6.40 2.96 2.36
N ALA A 101 5.28 3.56 1.93
CA ALA A 101 3.99 3.38 2.58
C ALA A 101 3.56 1.91 2.61
N PHE A 102 3.78 1.17 1.51
CA PHE A 102 3.51 -0.27 1.45
C PHE A 102 4.35 -1.03 2.47
N SER A 103 5.64 -0.76 2.55
CA SER A 103 6.55 -1.43 3.49
C SER A 103 6.16 -1.19 4.94
N LYS A 104 5.68 0.03 5.25
CA LYS A 104 5.13 0.38 6.56
C LYS A 104 3.83 -0.37 6.85
N ALA A 105 2.92 -0.46 5.87
CA ALA A 105 1.68 -1.22 5.98
C ALA A 105 1.93 -2.72 6.22
N LEU A 106 2.92 -3.30 5.53
CA LEU A 106 3.32 -4.69 5.69
C LEU A 106 4.12 -4.95 6.98
N GLY A 107 4.65 -3.88 7.60
CA GLY A 107 5.42 -3.98 8.83
C GLY A 107 6.84 -4.48 8.66
N THR A 108 7.37 -4.52 7.44
CA THR A 108 8.72 -5.04 7.15
C THR A 108 9.79 -3.95 7.09
N GLY A 109 9.42 -2.75 6.67
CA GLY A 109 10.33 -1.70 6.26
C GLY A 109 11.03 -2.01 4.92
N ILE A 110 11.47 -0.95 4.22
CA ILE A 110 12.35 -1.08 3.06
C ILE A 110 13.72 -1.54 3.57
N GLY A 111 14.26 -2.58 2.93
CA GLY A 111 15.53 -3.23 3.32
C GLY A 111 15.38 -4.76 3.33
N LYS A 112 14.34 -5.29 3.97
CA LYS A 112 13.91 -6.68 3.78
C LYS A 112 13.07 -6.84 2.51
N LEU A 113 12.30 -5.81 2.18
CA LEU A 113 11.55 -5.68 0.95
C LEU A 113 12.29 -4.70 0.03
N GLY A 114 12.70 -5.16 -1.15
CA GLY A 114 13.36 -4.33 -2.15
C GLY A 114 12.36 -3.43 -2.88
N PHE A 115 12.80 -2.26 -3.33
CA PHE A 115 11.98 -1.40 -4.19
C PHE A 115 11.53 -2.09 -5.48
N GLN A 116 12.33 -3.02 -6.01
CA GLN A 116 12.06 -3.77 -7.24
C GLN A 116 11.03 -4.91 -7.04
N ASP A 117 10.76 -5.29 -5.78
CA ASP A 117 9.71 -6.27 -5.45
C ASP A 117 8.31 -5.67 -5.57
N LEU A 118 8.23 -4.34 -5.68
CA LEU A 118 7.01 -3.56 -5.80
C LEU A 118 6.96 -2.82 -7.13
N GLU A 119 5.84 -2.91 -7.84
CA GLU A 119 5.57 -2.13 -9.05
C GLU A 119 4.28 -1.35 -8.91
N VAL A 120 4.33 -0.04 -9.13
CA VAL A 120 3.18 0.86 -9.08
C VAL A 120 2.93 1.47 -10.46
N LEU A 121 1.83 1.08 -11.07
CA LEU A 121 1.39 1.60 -12.37
C LEU A 121 0.15 2.49 -12.22
N ASN A 122 -0.27 3.11 -13.31
CA ASN A 122 -1.52 3.83 -13.38
C ASN A 122 -2.49 3.07 -14.29
N ASN A 123 -3.75 2.96 -13.88
CA ASN A 123 -4.81 2.38 -14.70
C ASN A 123 -5.25 3.40 -15.79
N GLU A 124 -6.19 3.00 -16.63
CA GLU A 124 -6.74 3.81 -17.72
C GLU A 124 -7.34 5.16 -17.26
N ARG A 125 -7.79 5.24 -15.99
CA ARG A 125 -8.33 6.45 -15.38
C ARG A 125 -7.26 7.32 -14.71
N GLY A 126 -5.97 6.89 -14.78
CA GLY A 126 -4.85 7.58 -14.15
C GLY A 126 -4.66 7.26 -12.66
N ALA A 127 -5.49 6.42 -12.04
CA ALA A 127 -5.35 6.06 -10.64
C ALA A 127 -4.17 5.09 -10.42
N PRO A 128 -3.32 5.33 -9.41
CA PRO A 128 -2.19 4.45 -9.12
C PRO A 128 -2.66 3.15 -8.47
N TYR A 129 -1.98 2.06 -8.78
CA TYR A 129 -2.20 0.75 -8.17
C TYR A 129 -0.92 -0.08 -8.15
N PHE A 130 -0.82 -1.04 -7.23
CA PHE A 130 0.26 -2.02 -7.24
C PHE A 130 -0.04 -3.11 -8.27
N SER A 131 0.77 -3.17 -9.33
CA SER A 131 0.72 -4.25 -10.33
C SER A 131 1.56 -5.45 -9.91
N GLN A 132 2.52 -5.26 -8.98
CA GLN A 132 3.35 -6.31 -8.38
C GLN A 132 3.57 -6.01 -6.91
N SER A 133 3.38 -7.01 -6.06
CA SER A 133 3.68 -6.97 -4.64
C SER A 133 3.75 -8.38 -4.06
N PRO A 134 4.42 -8.60 -2.90
CA PRO A 134 4.41 -9.87 -2.18
C PRO A 134 3.15 -10.12 -1.37
N PHE A 135 2.22 -9.16 -1.31
CA PHE A 135 0.96 -9.28 -0.58
C PHE A 135 -0.14 -9.80 -1.50
N SER A 136 -0.80 -10.88 -1.10
CA SER A 136 -1.82 -11.56 -1.92
C SER A 136 -3.23 -10.99 -1.77
N GLY A 137 -3.47 -10.15 -0.76
CA GLY A 137 -4.75 -9.50 -0.51
C GLY A 137 -4.97 -8.26 -1.39
N LYS A 138 -6.01 -7.51 -1.07
CA LYS A 138 -6.32 -6.26 -1.76
C LYS A 138 -5.48 -5.11 -1.21
N ILE A 139 -4.93 -4.32 -2.11
CA ILE A 139 -4.12 -3.15 -1.80
C ILE A 139 -4.85 -1.90 -2.28
N TRP A 140 -5.10 -1.00 -1.36
CA TRP A 140 -5.62 0.33 -1.66
C TRP A 140 -4.47 1.33 -1.61
N LEU A 141 -4.34 2.14 -2.66
CA LEU A 141 -3.27 3.12 -2.80
C LEU A 141 -3.86 4.47 -3.16
N SER A 142 -3.42 5.50 -2.45
CA SER A 142 -3.66 6.90 -2.80
C SER A 142 -2.36 7.67 -2.76
N ILE A 143 -2.13 8.53 -3.76
CA ILE A 143 -0.97 9.41 -3.86
C ILE A 143 -1.47 10.83 -4.05
N SER A 144 -0.97 11.76 -3.25
CA SER A 144 -1.25 13.19 -3.38
C SER A 144 0.04 13.99 -3.36
N HIS A 145 0.07 15.12 -4.05
CA HIS A 145 1.24 15.98 -4.05
C HIS A 145 0.86 17.47 -4.07
N THR A 146 1.76 18.26 -3.55
CA THR A 146 1.75 19.73 -3.63
C THR A 146 2.95 20.20 -4.45
N ASN A 147 3.23 21.49 -4.37
CA ASN A 147 4.46 22.03 -4.94
C ASN A 147 5.75 21.62 -4.20
N GLN A 148 5.66 21.12 -2.97
CA GLN A 148 6.81 20.84 -2.12
C GLN A 148 6.86 19.37 -1.68
N PHE A 149 5.71 18.73 -1.49
CA PHE A 149 5.61 17.41 -0.89
C PHE A 149 4.83 16.45 -1.79
N VAL A 150 5.15 15.19 -1.66
CA VAL A 150 4.33 14.06 -2.09
C VAL A 150 4.03 13.19 -0.89
N THR A 151 2.84 12.63 -0.83
CA THR A 151 2.44 11.65 0.19
C THR A 151 1.75 10.47 -0.46
N ALA A 152 1.93 9.29 0.12
CA ALA A 152 1.22 8.10 -0.25
C ALA A 152 0.60 7.42 0.97
N SER A 153 -0.58 6.86 0.81
CA SER A 153 -1.27 6.05 1.81
C SER A 153 -1.61 4.69 1.21
N VAL A 154 -1.27 3.63 1.95
CA VAL A 154 -1.52 2.24 1.59
C VAL A 154 -2.33 1.56 2.68
N ILE A 155 -3.41 0.86 2.28
CA ILE A 155 -4.18 -0.02 3.15
C ILE A 155 -4.11 -1.42 2.57
N LEU A 156 -3.79 -2.40 3.42
CA LEU A 156 -3.78 -3.83 3.10
C LEU A 156 -5.03 -4.50 3.68
N GLU A 157 -5.75 -5.23 2.84
CA GLU A 157 -7.00 -5.88 3.17
C GLU A 157 -6.94 -7.35 2.76
N GLU A 158 -7.22 -8.24 3.70
CA GLU A 158 -7.29 -9.69 3.47
C GLU A 158 -8.73 -10.19 3.51
N ASN A 159 -8.99 -11.27 2.74
CA ASN A 159 -10.22 -12.02 2.89
C ASN A 159 -10.06 -12.98 4.07
N HIS A 160 -10.93 -12.88 5.07
CA HIS A 160 -11.06 -13.88 6.11
C HIS A 160 -12.17 -14.84 5.71
N GLU A 161 -11.82 -16.11 5.51
CA GLU A 161 -12.80 -17.20 5.50
C GLU A 161 -13.09 -17.55 6.97
N SER A 162 -14.32 -17.33 7.38
CA SER A 162 -14.82 -17.71 8.73
C SER A 162 -15.33 -19.15 8.74
#